data_f8d994d962cb18f348d55ca5e438d617
#
_entry.id   f8d994d962cb18f348d55ca5e438d617
#
_cell.length_a   1.000
_cell.length_b   1.000
_cell.length_c   1.000
_cell.angle_alpha   90.00
_cell.angle_beta   90.00
_cell.angle_gamma   90.00
#
_symmetry.space_group_name_H-M   'P 1'
#
loop_
_entity.id
_entity.type
_entity.pdbx_description
1 polymer ?
#
loop_
_entity_poly.entity_id
_entity_poly.type
_entity_poly.pdbx_seq_one_letter_code
_entity_poly.pdbx_strand_id
1 'polypeptide(L)'
;MNISETETHPLSPFYPANARWLFLGSFPPKRQRWSMDFFYPNFQNDMWRIFGLVFFEDRNHFVDNARKSFKKEAIIEFLIAKHIAIYDMAEEVIRHKDNASDKDLEIIKPLDIISVIAKLPDLQNIVATGWKSVDTLIR
;
A
#
# COMPACT_ATOMS: atom_id res chain seq x y z
N MET A 1 -25.36 19.54 5.27
CA MET A 1 -24.47 18.97 6.31
C MET A 1 -23.67 17.85 5.70
N ASN A 2 -22.37 17.92 5.81
CA ASN A 2 -21.49 16.90 5.26
C ASN A 2 -21.22 15.85 6.32
N ILE A 3 -21.73 14.65 6.09
CA ILE A 3 -21.41 13.50 6.92
C ILE A 3 -20.33 12.73 6.22
N SER A 4 -19.18 12.58 6.86
CA SER A 4 -18.10 11.78 6.31
C SER A 4 -18.49 10.30 6.38
N GLU A 5 -18.47 9.65 5.24
CA GLU A 5 -18.80 8.23 5.16
C GLU A 5 -17.58 7.37 5.42
N THR A 6 -17.82 6.18 5.96
CA THR A 6 -16.78 5.17 6.11
C THR A 6 -16.43 4.61 4.73
N GLU A 7 -15.13 4.59 4.42
CA GLU A 7 -14.62 4.00 3.20
C GLU A 7 -14.01 2.63 3.53
N THR A 8 -14.43 1.60 2.79
CA THR A 8 -13.83 0.27 2.89
C THR A 8 -12.68 0.17 1.89
N HIS A 9 -11.63 -0.53 2.28
CA HIS A 9 -10.45 -0.67 1.42
C HIS A 9 -10.85 -1.28 0.07
N PRO A 10 -10.53 -0.61 -1.05
CA PRO A 10 -11.01 -1.04 -2.37
C PRO A 10 -10.19 -2.15 -3.00
N LEU A 11 -9.03 -2.49 -2.46
CA LEU A 11 -8.17 -3.54 -2.99
C LEU A 11 -8.14 -4.74 -2.07
N SER A 12 -8.02 -5.93 -2.66
CA SER A 12 -7.74 -7.15 -1.91
C SER A 12 -6.26 -7.17 -1.50
N PRO A 13 -5.92 -7.78 -0.36
CA PRO A 13 -4.53 -7.93 0.03
C PRO A 13 -3.72 -8.68 -1.01
N PHE A 14 -2.49 -8.26 -1.22
CA PHE A 14 -1.55 -8.96 -2.11
C PHE A 14 -0.62 -9.81 -1.26
N TYR A 15 -0.95 -11.10 -1.12
CA TYR A 15 -0.23 -12.05 -0.28
C TYR A 15 0.29 -13.22 -1.13
N PRO A 16 1.42 -13.06 -1.82
CA PRO A 16 1.99 -14.18 -2.58
C PRO A 16 2.42 -15.31 -1.64
N ALA A 17 2.37 -16.54 -2.15
CA ALA A 17 2.83 -17.70 -1.40
C ALA A 17 4.29 -17.52 -0.98
N ASN A 18 4.62 -17.97 0.22
CA ASN A 18 5.96 -17.88 0.80
C ASN A 18 6.46 -16.45 0.98
N ALA A 19 5.56 -15.48 1.20
CA ALA A 19 5.95 -14.10 1.49
C ALA A 19 6.82 -14.05 2.75
N ARG A 20 7.92 -13.31 2.66
CA ARG A 20 8.88 -13.09 3.75
C ARG A 20 8.84 -11.67 4.27
N TRP A 21 8.36 -10.75 3.45
CA TRP A 21 8.22 -9.33 3.77
C TRP A 21 6.77 -8.92 3.62
N LEU A 22 6.29 -8.11 4.54
CA LEU A 22 4.97 -7.48 4.43
C LEU A 22 5.16 -5.97 4.54
N PHE A 23 4.81 -5.26 3.48
CA PHE A 23 4.81 -3.80 3.47
C PHE A 23 3.40 -3.31 3.73
N LEU A 24 3.26 -2.44 4.74
CA LEU A 24 1.96 -1.90 5.16
C LEU A 24 1.96 -0.38 5.05
N GLY A 25 1.12 0.15 4.17
CA GLY A 25 0.77 1.56 4.12
C GLY A 25 -0.41 1.84 5.03
N SER A 26 -0.98 3.05 4.95
CA SER A 26 -2.15 3.40 5.75
C SER A 26 -3.46 3.13 5.01
N PHE A 27 -3.68 3.78 3.87
CA PHE A 27 -4.89 3.65 3.06
C PHE A 27 -4.68 4.42 1.75
N PRO A 28 -5.21 3.93 0.62
CA PRO A 28 -5.00 4.63 -0.65
C PRO A 28 -5.80 5.94 -0.73
N PRO A 29 -5.37 6.89 -1.57
CA PRO A 29 -6.19 8.07 -1.85
C PRO A 29 -7.44 7.67 -2.63
N LYS A 30 -8.36 8.62 -2.84
CA LYS A 30 -9.56 8.37 -3.65
C LYS A 30 -9.18 7.95 -5.06
N ARG A 31 -10.01 7.11 -5.68
CA ARG A 31 -9.74 6.53 -7.00
C ARG A 31 -9.42 7.54 -8.10
N GLN A 32 -9.98 8.75 -8.02
CA GLN A 32 -9.68 9.78 -9.02
C GLN A 32 -8.22 10.20 -9.05
N ARG A 33 -7.46 9.88 -8.00
CA ARG A 33 -6.02 10.15 -7.94
C ARG A 33 -5.16 8.98 -8.39
N TRP A 34 -5.77 7.83 -8.69
CA TRP A 34 -5.04 6.62 -9.06
C TRP A 34 -4.58 6.67 -10.50
N SER A 35 -3.35 6.25 -10.74
CA SER A 35 -2.83 6.04 -12.10
C SER A 35 -2.88 4.57 -12.51
N MET A 36 -3.07 3.66 -11.55
CA MET A 36 -3.21 2.22 -11.80
C MET A 36 -4.08 1.59 -10.71
N ASP A 37 -4.53 0.36 -10.94
CA ASP A 37 -5.37 -0.38 -10.00
C ASP A 37 -4.52 -1.33 -9.15
N PHE A 38 -3.69 -0.74 -8.28
CA PHE A 38 -2.82 -1.47 -7.37
C PHE A 38 -2.41 -0.55 -6.22
N PHE A 39 -1.56 -1.05 -5.31
CA PHE A 39 -1.10 -0.28 -4.15
C PHE A 39 -0.17 0.86 -4.55
N TYR A 40 -0.15 1.94 -3.75
CA TYR A 40 0.59 3.17 -4.04
C TYR A 40 0.28 3.68 -5.45
N PRO A 41 -1.01 3.93 -5.75
CA PRO A 41 -1.48 4.10 -7.13
C PRO A 41 -1.27 5.48 -7.73
N ASN A 42 -1.13 6.52 -6.93
CA ASN A 42 -1.01 7.87 -7.47
C ASN A 42 0.40 8.12 -7.99
N PHE A 43 0.49 8.73 -9.17
CA PHE A 43 1.75 8.85 -9.89
C PHE A 43 2.82 9.67 -9.14
N GLN A 44 2.40 10.58 -8.26
CA GLN A 44 3.31 11.36 -7.43
C GLN A 44 3.89 10.59 -6.25
N ASN A 45 3.38 9.40 -5.93
CA ASN A 45 3.91 8.60 -4.85
C ASN A 45 5.23 7.96 -5.26
N ASP A 46 6.22 8.01 -4.38
CA ASP A 46 7.57 7.58 -4.70
C ASP A 46 7.86 6.10 -4.43
N MET A 47 6.91 5.34 -3.88
CA MET A 47 7.19 3.96 -3.43
C MET A 47 7.79 3.10 -4.55
N TRP A 48 7.17 3.07 -5.72
CA TRP A 48 7.67 2.24 -6.81
C TRP A 48 8.96 2.77 -7.41
N ARG A 49 9.21 4.08 -7.32
CA ARG A 49 10.50 4.65 -7.71
C ARG A 49 11.60 4.25 -6.73
N ILE A 50 11.29 4.18 -5.44
CA ILE A 50 12.22 3.70 -4.41
C ILE A 50 12.57 2.24 -4.66
N PHE A 51 11.59 1.38 -4.91
CA PHE A 51 11.84 -0.02 -5.26
C PHE A 51 12.70 -0.15 -6.51
N GLY A 52 12.42 0.64 -7.54
CA GLY A 52 13.24 0.64 -8.76
C GLY A 52 14.68 1.04 -8.47
N LEU A 53 14.87 2.09 -7.69
CA LEU A 53 16.20 2.58 -7.34
C LEU A 53 16.98 1.56 -6.52
N VAL A 54 16.34 0.97 -5.50
CA VAL A 54 17.01 0.04 -4.57
C VAL A 54 17.38 -1.28 -5.25
N PHE A 55 16.49 -1.84 -6.05
CA PHE A 55 16.67 -3.19 -6.59
C PHE A 55 17.25 -3.21 -8.00
N PHE A 56 17.13 -2.14 -8.76
CA PHE A 56 17.55 -2.08 -10.17
C PHE A 56 18.45 -0.89 -10.48
N GLU A 57 18.79 -0.08 -9.49
CA GLU A 57 19.57 1.14 -9.66
C GLU A 57 18.95 2.09 -10.71
N ASP A 58 17.63 2.06 -10.85
CA ASP A 58 16.88 2.84 -11.82
C ASP A 58 15.53 3.24 -11.22
N ARG A 59 15.40 4.51 -10.83
CA ARG A 59 14.16 5.00 -10.25
C ARG A 59 12.96 4.94 -11.20
N ASN A 60 13.21 4.80 -12.50
CA ASN A 60 12.17 4.72 -13.52
C ASN A 60 11.88 3.28 -13.98
N HIS A 61 12.48 2.29 -13.33
CA HIS A 61 12.30 0.89 -13.72
C HIS A 61 10.83 0.47 -13.81
N PHE A 62 10.01 0.89 -12.86
CA PHE A 62 8.58 0.58 -12.81
C PHE A 62 7.68 1.71 -13.33
N VAL A 63 8.27 2.76 -13.89
CA VAL A 63 7.53 3.94 -14.33
C VAL A 63 7.18 3.85 -15.81
N ASP A 64 5.92 4.13 -16.14
CA ASP A 64 5.44 4.27 -17.51
C ASP A 64 5.20 5.76 -17.76
N ASN A 65 6.21 6.45 -18.30
CA ASN A 65 6.14 7.89 -18.51
C ASN A 65 5.11 8.30 -19.57
N ALA A 66 4.89 7.44 -20.56
CA ALA A 66 3.94 7.73 -21.63
C ALA A 66 2.51 7.81 -21.09
N ARG A 67 2.18 6.95 -20.15
CA ARG A 67 0.83 6.89 -19.53
C ARG A 67 0.75 7.63 -18.21
N LYS A 68 1.86 8.14 -17.70
CA LYS A 68 1.97 8.73 -16.36
C LYS A 68 1.41 7.78 -15.30
N SER A 69 1.91 6.55 -15.34
CA SER A 69 1.49 5.46 -14.49
C SER A 69 2.69 4.59 -14.14
N PHE A 70 2.43 3.42 -13.58
CA PHE A 70 3.45 2.44 -13.25
C PHE A 70 3.20 1.14 -14.00
N LYS A 71 4.25 0.35 -14.16
CA LYS A 71 4.17 -0.95 -14.86
C LYS A 71 3.65 -2.01 -13.88
N LYS A 72 2.34 -2.08 -13.71
CA LYS A 72 1.68 -2.96 -12.74
C LYS A 72 2.13 -4.41 -12.81
N GLU A 73 2.13 -4.99 -14.01
CA GLU A 73 2.51 -6.39 -14.19
C GLU A 73 3.96 -6.65 -13.80
N ALA A 74 4.87 -5.73 -14.15
CA ALA A 74 6.27 -5.83 -13.78
C ALA A 74 6.44 -5.73 -12.27
N ILE A 75 5.67 -4.87 -11.61
CA ILE A 75 5.66 -4.74 -10.15
C ILE A 75 5.21 -6.05 -9.51
N ILE A 76 4.11 -6.62 -9.98
CA ILE A 76 3.58 -7.87 -9.44
C ILE A 76 4.58 -9.01 -9.58
N GLU A 77 5.19 -9.17 -10.76
CA GLU A 77 6.22 -10.18 -10.99
C GLU A 77 7.40 -10.01 -10.05
N PHE A 78 7.84 -8.76 -9.86
CA PHE A 78 8.92 -8.43 -8.93
C PHE A 78 8.56 -8.83 -7.49
N LEU A 79 7.38 -8.44 -7.02
CA LEU A 79 6.95 -8.74 -5.66
C LEU A 79 6.86 -10.25 -5.40
N ILE A 80 6.35 -11.01 -6.36
CA ILE A 80 6.30 -12.47 -6.26
C ILE A 80 7.72 -13.05 -6.19
N ALA A 81 8.61 -12.59 -7.08
CA ALA A 81 9.99 -13.08 -7.13
C ALA A 81 10.76 -12.77 -5.84
N LYS A 82 10.47 -11.65 -5.19
CA LYS A 82 11.14 -11.22 -3.96
C LYS A 82 10.44 -11.64 -2.68
N HIS A 83 9.32 -12.36 -2.78
CA HIS A 83 8.54 -12.81 -1.63
C HIS A 83 8.01 -11.66 -0.78
N ILE A 84 7.46 -10.65 -1.43
CA ILE A 84 6.94 -9.44 -0.80
C ILE A 84 5.42 -9.42 -0.87
N ALA A 85 4.78 -9.33 0.30
CA ALA A 85 3.35 -9.08 0.43
C ALA A 85 3.12 -7.59 0.66
N ILE A 86 1.96 -7.10 0.23
CA ILE A 86 1.58 -5.69 0.41
C ILE A 86 0.12 -5.61 0.83
N TYR A 87 -0.13 -4.78 1.82
CA TYR A 87 -1.46 -4.30 2.16
C TYR A 87 -1.33 -2.96 2.90
N ASP A 88 -2.41 -2.52 3.53
CA ASP A 88 -2.45 -1.30 4.33
C ASP A 88 -2.93 -1.62 5.73
N MET A 89 -2.62 -0.74 6.70
CA MET A 89 -2.96 -0.94 8.11
C MET A 89 -4.42 -0.74 8.43
N ALA A 90 -5.21 -0.18 7.51
CA ALA A 90 -6.62 0.11 7.73
C ALA A 90 -7.49 -0.60 6.70
N GLU A 91 -8.55 -1.26 7.18
CA GLU A 91 -9.58 -1.84 6.33
C GLU A 91 -10.73 -0.87 6.09
N GLU A 92 -10.98 0.01 7.06
CA GLU A 92 -12.03 1.04 6.97
C GLU A 92 -11.55 2.33 7.61
N VAL A 93 -11.82 3.45 6.94
CA VAL A 93 -11.42 4.78 7.39
C VAL A 93 -12.54 5.78 7.15
N ILE A 94 -12.47 6.92 7.82
CA ILE A 94 -13.22 8.13 7.47
C ILE A 94 -12.20 9.14 6.96
N ARG A 95 -12.46 9.71 5.80
CA ARG A 95 -11.60 10.70 5.18
C ARG A 95 -12.16 12.09 5.47
N HIS A 96 -11.46 12.83 6.32
CA HIS A 96 -11.95 14.16 6.74
C HIS A 96 -11.62 15.25 5.73
N LYS A 97 -10.64 15.02 4.84
CA LYS A 97 -10.29 15.93 3.75
C LYS A 97 -10.03 15.16 2.48
N ASP A 98 -10.46 15.72 1.35
CA ASP A 98 -10.23 15.10 0.05
C ASP A 98 -8.82 15.38 -0.45
N ASN A 99 -7.84 14.69 0.14
CA ASN A 99 -6.44 14.78 -0.25
C ASN A 99 -5.78 13.41 -0.08
N ALA A 100 -4.49 13.33 -0.37
CA ALA A 100 -3.73 12.09 -0.23
C ALA A 100 -3.00 11.98 1.11
N SER A 101 -3.27 12.89 2.04
CA SER A 101 -2.57 12.92 3.32
C SER A 101 -3.15 11.93 4.32
N ASP A 102 -2.29 11.14 4.94
CA ASP A 102 -2.69 10.19 5.97
C ASP A 102 -3.16 10.88 7.24
N LYS A 103 -2.70 12.10 7.52
CA LYS A 103 -3.07 12.82 8.74
C LYS A 103 -4.56 13.13 8.83
N ASP A 104 -5.23 13.20 7.68
CA ASP A 104 -6.66 13.52 7.60
C ASP A 104 -7.55 12.27 7.54
N LEU A 105 -6.95 11.09 7.75
CA LEU A 105 -7.68 9.82 7.84
C LEU A 105 -7.95 9.46 9.29
N GLU A 106 -9.19 9.07 9.56
CA GLU A 106 -9.55 8.47 10.83
C GLU A 106 -9.71 6.97 10.62
N ILE A 107 -8.93 6.16 11.33
CA ILE A 107 -8.98 4.71 11.20
C ILE A 107 -10.14 4.17 12.02
N ILE A 108 -11.12 3.57 11.35
CA ILE A 108 -12.30 2.97 11.96
C ILE A 108 -12.06 1.50 12.25
N LYS A 109 -11.47 0.78 11.28
CA LYS A 109 -11.16 -0.63 11.44
C LYS A 109 -9.71 -0.88 11.02
N PRO A 110 -8.80 -1.05 12.01
CA PRO A 110 -7.42 -1.40 11.69
C PRO A 110 -7.33 -2.83 11.18
N LEU A 111 -6.24 -3.13 10.49
CA LEU A 111 -5.93 -4.49 10.04
C LEU A 111 -5.74 -5.41 11.25
N ASP A 112 -6.31 -6.60 11.20
CA ASP A 112 -6.04 -7.65 12.18
C ASP A 112 -4.69 -8.30 11.83
N ILE A 113 -3.61 -7.72 12.36
CA ILE A 113 -2.25 -8.15 12.03
C ILE A 113 -1.96 -9.60 12.47
N ILE A 114 -2.58 -10.05 13.54
CA ILE A 114 -2.39 -11.43 14.03
C ILE A 114 -2.95 -12.42 13.00
N SER A 115 -4.15 -12.15 12.47
CA SER A 115 -4.74 -12.95 11.40
C SER A 115 -3.85 -12.98 10.15
N VAL A 116 -3.28 -11.83 9.78
CA VAL A 116 -2.41 -11.73 8.61
C VAL A 116 -1.15 -12.57 8.79
N ILE A 117 -0.51 -12.46 9.95
CA ILE A 117 0.70 -13.24 10.27
C ILE A 117 0.39 -14.75 10.19
N ALA A 118 -0.78 -15.16 10.67
CA ALA A 118 -1.19 -16.56 10.60
C ALA A 118 -1.33 -17.07 9.16
N LYS A 119 -1.68 -16.18 8.21
CA LYS A 119 -1.81 -16.53 6.79
C LYS A 119 -0.49 -16.53 6.04
N LEU A 120 0.57 -16.00 6.63
CA LEU A 120 1.88 -15.83 6.00
C LEU A 120 2.95 -16.54 6.86
N PRO A 121 2.99 -17.88 6.82
CA PRO A 121 3.86 -18.64 7.74
C PRO A 121 5.35 -18.41 7.56
N ASP A 122 5.79 -17.95 6.39
CA ASP A 122 7.19 -17.67 6.11
C ASP A 122 7.59 -16.21 6.39
N LEU A 123 6.66 -15.41 6.90
CA LEU A 123 6.89 -13.99 7.13
C LEU A 123 8.00 -13.77 8.15
N GLN A 124 8.98 -12.93 7.79
CA GLN A 124 10.14 -12.62 8.62
C GLN A 124 10.19 -11.15 9.02
N ASN A 125 9.65 -10.26 8.21
CA ASN A 125 9.75 -8.82 8.40
C ASN A 125 8.45 -8.12 8.05
N ILE A 126 8.10 -7.10 8.83
CA ILE A 126 7.00 -6.20 8.55
C ILE A 126 7.57 -4.80 8.43
N VAL A 127 7.28 -4.11 7.34
CA VAL A 127 7.72 -2.75 7.09
C VAL A 127 6.49 -1.84 7.06
N ALA A 128 6.38 -0.94 8.02
CA ALA A 128 5.33 0.06 8.04
C ALA A 128 5.83 1.32 7.31
N THR A 129 5.09 1.75 6.30
CA THR A 129 5.46 2.90 5.48
C THR A 129 4.64 4.11 5.90
N GLY A 130 5.28 5.07 6.57
CA GLY A 130 4.64 6.27 7.09
C GLY A 130 4.25 6.15 8.56
N TRP A 131 4.13 7.30 9.19
CA TRP A 131 3.88 7.36 10.64
C TRP A 131 2.50 6.85 11.04
N LYS A 132 1.48 7.04 10.19
CA LYS A 132 0.13 6.55 10.46
C LYS A 132 0.12 5.03 10.57
N SER A 133 0.83 4.33 9.69
CA SER A 133 0.94 2.88 9.73
C SER A 133 1.71 2.40 10.96
N VAL A 134 2.82 3.06 11.28
CA VAL A 134 3.61 2.75 12.49
C VAL A 134 2.75 2.90 13.73
N ASP A 135 2.09 4.05 13.86
CA ASP A 135 1.26 4.36 15.01
C ASP A 135 0.13 3.35 15.19
N THR A 136 -0.50 2.93 14.10
CA THR A 136 -1.57 1.93 14.13
C THR A 136 -1.05 0.56 14.53
N LEU A 137 0.12 0.17 14.03
CA LEU A 137 0.72 -1.14 14.29
C LEU A 137 1.08 -1.34 15.76
N ILE A 138 1.58 -0.29 16.42
CA ILE A 138 2.08 -0.39 17.80
C ILE A 138 1.00 -0.14 18.86
N ARG A 139 -0.19 0.17 18.45
CA ARG A 139 -1.34 0.32 19.38
C ARG A 139 -2.14 -1.00 19.52
#